data_cb7286d2b2317efcd69176ca255d87d6
#
_entry.id   cb7286d2b2317efcd69176ca255d87d6
#
_cell.length_a   1.000
_cell.length_b   1.000
_cell.length_c   1.000
_cell.angle_alpha   90.00
_cell.angle_beta   90.00
_cell.angle_gamma   90.00
#
_symmetry.space_group_name_H-M   'P 1'
#
loop_
_entity.id
_entity.type
_entity.pdbx_description
1 polymer ?
#
loop_
_entity_poly.entity_id
_entity_poly.type
_entity_poly.pdbx_seq_one_letter_code
_entity_poly.pdbx_strand_id
1 'polypeptide(L)'
;MPNSPGGATAGAFDAVLFLSFGGPDGPDDVMPFLENVTRGRGVPRERLEEVAEHYLHFGGVSPINRLNLDMIDALRGRLAAHGREVPVYFGNRNWHPLVSDTVVEMYRAGHRRILVFPTSAWGGYSGCRQYHEDVDRARHDLARLEPASSAPDSGLVLRKLPQYWSEPAFLDAGADAVRRAIASLPRRDTPPRLVFTAHSVPTSADRASGPADAGGGLYSRQVLAAATAVAQRLGYHDFDQVWQ
;
A
#
# COMPACT_ATOMS: atom_id res chain seq x y z
N MET A 1 29.26 37.56 7.95
CA MET A 1 29.36 36.10 7.84
C MET A 1 28.15 35.49 8.52
N PRO A 2 27.09 35.06 7.85
CA PRO A 2 26.01 34.35 8.53
C PRO A 2 26.35 32.89 8.64
N ASN A 3 26.29 32.42 9.88
CA ASN A 3 26.37 31.00 10.24
C ASN A 3 25.21 30.22 9.59
N SER A 4 25.51 29.34 8.67
CA SER A 4 24.58 28.33 8.21
C SER A 4 24.42 27.29 9.32
N PRO A 5 23.20 26.97 9.75
CA PRO A 5 22.99 25.83 10.63
C PRO A 5 23.27 24.56 9.82
N GLY A 6 24.28 23.81 10.26
CA GLY A 6 24.59 22.48 9.75
C GLY A 6 23.38 21.57 9.88
N GLY A 7 22.59 21.47 8.82
CA GLY A 7 21.58 20.44 8.68
C GLY A 7 22.32 19.08 8.68
N ALA A 8 22.15 18.29 9.73
CA ALA A 8 22.51 16.89 9.70
C ALA A 8 21.86 16.28 8.46
N THR A 9 22.64 15.95 7.47
CA THR A 9 22.21 15.17 6.31
C THR A 9 21.60 13.90 6.85
N ALA A 10 20.27 13.84 6.86
CA ALA A 10 19.56 12.60 7.16
C ALA A 10 20.14 11.55 6.20
N GLY A 11 20.94 10.61 6.74
CA GLY A 11 21.66 9.64 5.93
C GLY A 11 20.72 8.96 4.93
N ALA A 12 21.19 8.72 3.72
CA ALA A 12 20.39 8.10 2.67
C ALA A 12 19.83 6.75 3.15
N PHE A 13 18.64 6.38 2.68
CA PHE A 13 18.12 5.03 2.87
C PHE A 13 18.96 4.04 2.05
N ASP A 14 19.22 2.86 2.63
CA ASP A 14 20.08 1.81 2.06
C ASP A 14 19.28 0.66 1.46
N ALA A 15 17.97 0.60 1.73
CA ALA A 15 17.04 -0.35 1.13
C ALA A 15 15.60 0.19 1.11
N VAL A 16 14.78 -0.38 0.23
CA VAL A 16 13.32 -0.16 0.18
C VAL A 16 12.61 -1.46 0.53
N LEU A 17 11.67 -1.40 1.46
CA LEU A 17 10.69 -2.44 1.73
C LEU A 17 9.39 -2.07 1.00
N PHE A 18 9.05 -2.80 -0.05
CA PHE A 18 7.78 -2.71 -0.75
C PHE A 18 6.76 -3.55 0.02
N LEU A 19 5.84 -2.89 0.73
CA LEU A 19 4.92 -3.53 1.67
C LEU A 19 3.50 -3.53 1.13
N SER A 20 2.95 -4.72 0.93
CA SER A 20 1.61 -4.92 0.40
C SER A 20 0.69 -5.69 1.34
N PHE A 21 -0.53 -5.91 0.90
CA PHE A 21 -1.54 -6.68 1.63
C PHE A 21 -1.27 -8.19 1.55
N GLY A 22 -0.81 -8.66 0.38
CA GLY A 22 -0.64 -10.07 0.08
C GLY A 22 -1.92 -10.76 -0.38
N GLY A 23 -1.78 -11.93 -0.95
CA GLY A 23 -2.90 -12.76 -1.41
C GLY A 23 -2.45 -14.20 -1.67
N PRO A 24 -3.39 -15.15 -1.81
CA PRO A 24 -3.06 -16.54 -2.07
C PRO A 24 -2.44 -16.71 -3.46
N ASP A 25 -1.44 -17.56 -3.56
CA ASP A 25 -0.76 -17.92 -4.81
C ASP A 25 -1.30 -19.24 -5.42
N GLY A 26 -2.22 -19.90 -4.73
CA GLY A 26 -2.86 -21.13 -5.18
C GLY A 26 -4.13 -21.48 -4.39
N PRO A 27 -4.90 -22.47 -4.87
CA PRO A 27 -6.14 -22.89 -4.20
C PRO A 27 -5.95 -23.32 -2.74
N ASP A 28 -4.84 -23.99 -2.44
CA ASP A 28 -4.52 -24.48 -1.09
C ASP A 28 -4.21 -23.35 -0.11
N ASP A 29 -3.82 -22.18 -0.63
CA ASP A 29 -3.50 -20.99 0.17
C ASP A 29 -4.75 -20.22 0.60
N VAL A 30 -5.88 -20.39 -0.07
CA VAL A 30 -7.06 -19.52 0.08
C VAL A 30 -7.57 -19.51 1.52
N MET A 31 -7.87 -20.69 2.09
CA MET A 31 -8.38 -20.77 3.47
C MET A 31 -7.35 -20.30 4.49
N PRO A 32 -6.08 -20.74 4.48
CA PRO A 32 -5.07 -20.23 5.41
C PRO A 32 -4.88 -18.71 5.31
N PHE A 33 -4.94 -18.15 4.10
CA PHE A 33 -4.89 -16.69 3.90
C PHE A 33 -6.09 -15.98 4.56
N LEU A 34 -7.31 -16.46 4.33
CA LEU A 34 -8.52 -15.86 4.89
C LEU A 34 -8.54 -15.95 6.43
N GLU A 35 -8.12 -17.07 6.99
CA GLU A 35 -7.96 -17.25 8.43
C GLU A 35 -6.95 -16.26 9.01
N ASN A 36 -5.84 -16.02 8.30
CA ASN A 36 -4.84 -15.04 8.72
C ASN A 36 -5.36 -13.60 8.65
N VAL A 37 -6.03 -13.22 7.57
CA VAL A 37 -6.63 -11.88 7.39
C VAL A 37 -7.66 -11.57 8.46
N THR A 38 -8.42 -12.56 8.88
CA THR A 38 -9.53 -12.40 9.84
C THR A 38 -9.16 -12.76 11.28
N ARG A 39 -7.91 -13.09 11.54
CA ARG A 39 -7.42 -13.47 12.86
C ARG A 39 -7.81 -12.46 13.93
N GLY A 40 -8.44 -12.93 15.01
CA GLY A 40 -8.89 -12.10 16.12
C GLY A 40 -10.15 -11.27 15.86
N ARG A 41 -10.80 -11.43 14.70
CA ARG A 41 -12.04 -10.70 14.37
C ARG A 41 -13.32 -11.49 14.62
N GLY A 42 -13.21 -12.78 15.03
CA GLY A 42 -14.36 -13.63 15.32
C GLY A 42 -15.26 -13.92 14.10
N VAL A 43 -14.69 -13.94 12.90
CA VAL A 43 -15.45 -14.27 11.69
C VAL A 43 -15.77 -15.77 11.69
N PRO A 44 -17.05 -16.18 11.55
CA PRO A 44 -17.44 -17.58 11.47
C PRO A 44 -16.77 -18.30 10.28
N ARG A 45 -16.49 -19.59 10.46
CA ARG A 45 -15.84 -20.40 9.42
C ARG A 45 -16.66 -20.48 8.15
N GLU A 46 -17.97 -20.63 8.29
CA GLU A 46 -18.92 -20.67 7.16
C GLU A 46 -18.79 -19.44 6.27
N ARG A 47 -18.57 -18.25 6.90
CA ARG A 47 -18.36 -17.01 6.14
C ARG A 47 -17.03 -16.99 5.41
N LEU A 48 -15.98 -17.61 5.97
CA LEU A 48 -14.69 -17.75 5.28
C LEU A 48 -14.82 -18.71 4.09
N GLU A 49 -15.58 -19.79 4.23
CA GLU A 49 -15.85 -20.76 3.17
C GLU A 49 -16.60 -20.12 1.99
N GLU A 50 -17.63 -19.31 2.26
CA GLU A 50 -18.32 -18.51 1.22
C GLU A 50 -17.35 -17.58 0.46
N VAL A 51 -16.45 -16.92 1.16
CA VAL A 51 -15.45 -16.05 0.53
C VAL A 51 -14.43 -16.88 -0.25
N ALA A 52 -14.04 -18.05 0.28
CA ALA A 52 -13.11 -18.95 -0.39
C ALA A 52 -13.65 -19.44 -1.73
N GLU A 53 -14.95 -19.73 -1.83
CA GLU A 53 -15.59 -20.11 -3.10
C GLU A 53 -15.38 -19.07 -4.20
N HIS A 54 -15.41 -17.76 -3.85
CA HIS A 54 -15.14 -16.69 -4.81
C HIS A 54 -13.69 -16.73 -5.32
N TYR A 55 -12.71 -16.97 -4.42
CA TYR A 55 -11.32 -17.14 -4.85
C TYR A 55 -11.14 -18.35 -5.74
N LEU A 56 -11.73 -19.48 -5.34
CA LEU A 56 -11.63 -20.76 -6.06
C LEU A 56 -12.31 -20.69 -7.43
N HIS A 57 -13.42 -19.95 -7.56
CA HIS A 57 -14.08 -19.69 -8.84
C HIS A 57 -13.12 -19.04 -9.86
N PHE A 58 -12.16 -18.22 -9.40
CA PHE A 58 -11.12 -17.60 -10.22
C PHE A 58 -9.78 -18.36 -10.15
N GLY A 59 -9.78 -19.64 -9.77
CA GLY A 59 -8.59 -20.49 -9.74
C GLY A 59 -7.77 -20.41 -8.46
N GLY A 60 -8.25 -19.72 -7.42
CA GLY A 60 -7.59 -19.64 -6.10
C GLY A 60 -6.33 -18.76 -6.07
N VAL A 61 -5.99 -18.07 -7.15
CA VAL A 61 -4.81 -17.22 -7.25
C VAL A 61 -5.22 -15.74 -7.21
N SER A 62 -4.67 -14.98 -6.29
CA SER A 62 -4.80 -13.52 -6.30
C SER A 62 -3.76 -12.90 -7.24
N PRO A 63 -4.12 -11.99 -8.13
CA PRO A 63 -3.15 -11.32 -9.00
C PRO A 63 -2.24 -10.34 -8.24
N ILE A 64 -2.51 -10.05 -6.96
CA ILE A 64 -1.85 -8.98 -6.22
C ILE A 64 -0.34 -9.16 -6.09
N ASN A 65 0.13 -10.39 -5.80
CA ASN A 65 1.56 -10.66 -5.63
C ASN A 65 2.31 -10.45 -6.96
N ARG A 66 1.75 -10.96 -8.07
CA ARG A 66 2.32 -10.77 -9.41
C ARG A 66 2.37 -9.28 -9.79
N LEU A 67 1.27 -8.54 -9.59
CA LEU A 67 1.22 -7.11 -9.86
C LEU A 67 2.22 -6.33 -9.01
N ASN A 68 2.43 -6.72 -7.76
CA ASN A 68 3.44 -6.12 -6.89
C ASN A 68 4.86 -6.36 -7.41
N LEU A 69 5.17 -7.57 -7.88
CA LEU A 69 6.47 -7.88 -8.48
C LEU A 69 6.72 -7.06 -9.75
N ASP A 70 5.72 -6.92 -10.62
CA ASP A 70 5.82 -6.08 -11.80
C ASP A 70 6.06 -4.59 -11.44
N MET A 71 5.41 -4.09 -10.36
CA MET A 71 5.66 -2.73 -9.85
C MET A 71 7.07 -2.60 -9.25
N ILE A 72 7.56 -3.61 -8.54
CA ILE A 72 8.92 -3.63 -7.98
C ILE A 72 9.96 -3.56 -9.09
N ASP A 73 9.79 -4.32 -10.16
CA ASP A 73 10.70 -4.30 -11.29
C ASP A 73 10.70 -2.94 -12.01
N ALA A 74 9.52 -2.35 -12.19
CA ALA A 74 9.41 -0.99 -12.71
C ALA A 74 10.08 0.05 -11.78
N LEU A 75 9.91 -0.09 -10.47
CA LEU A 75 10.55 0.78 -9.47
C LEU A 75 12.07 0.66 -9.51
N ARG A 76 12.60 -0.56 -9.56
CA ARG A 76 14.06 -0.81 -9.69
C ARG A 76 14.62 -0.13 -10.93
N GLY A 77 13.94 -0.28 -12.08
CA GLY A 77 14.33 0.38 -13.33
C GLY A 77 14.34 1.91 -13.23
N ARG A 78 13.32 2.48 -12.55
CA ARG A 78 13.26 3.94 -12.34
C ARG A 78 14.33 4.43 -11.37
N LEU A 79 14.60 3.72 -10.29
CA LEU A 79 15.68 4.05 -9.36
C LEU A 79 17.03 4.04 -10.07
N ALA A 80 17.33 2.99 -10.83
CA ALA A 80 18.58 2.89 -11.60
C ALA A 80 18.73 4.01 -12.62
N ALA A 81 17.65 4.37 -13.33
CA ALA A 81 17.64 5.50 -14.29
C ALA A 81 17.94 6.86 -13.62
N HIS A 82 17.76 6.97 -12.30
CA HIS A 82 18.09 8.16 -11.50
C HIS A 82 19.40 7.99 -10.72
N GLY A 83 20.24 7.01 -11.09
CA GLY A 83 21.51 6.74 -10.40
C GLY A 83 21.37 6.26 -8.96
N ARG A 84 20.24 5.60 -8.63
CA ARG A 84 19.94 5.07 -7.30
C ARG A 84 19.95 3.55 -7.34
N GLU A 85 21.04 2.95 -6.93
CA GLU A 85 21.16 1.50 -6.79
C GLU A 85 20.78 1.07 -5.37
N VAL A 86 19.47 1.12 -5.09
CA VAL A 86 18.93 0.74 -3.79
C VAL A 86 18.14 -0.55 -3.94
N PRO A 87 18.45 -1.63 -3.19
CA PRO A 87 17.71 -2.89 -3.27
C PRO A 87 16.27 -2.69 -2.79
N VAL A 88 15.34 -3.36 -3.50
CA VAL A 88 13.92 -3.35 -3.18
C VAL A 88 13.51 -4.75 -2.76
N TYR A 89 13.09 -4.89 -1.51
CA TYR A 89 12.59 -6.11 -0.92
C TYR A 89 11.06 -6.11 -0.93
N PHE A 90 10.47 -7.30 -1.05
CA PHE A 90 9.03 -7.47 -1.06
C PHE A 90 8.55 -8.13 0.24
N GLY A 91 7.56 -7.53 0.89
CA GLY A 91 6.93 -8.08 2.09
C GLY A 91 5.44 -7.84 2.10
N ASN A 92 4.69 -8.79 2.61
CA ASN A 92 3.23 -8.73 2.72
C ASN A 92 2.78 -8.74 4.18
N ARG A 93 1.62 -8.14 4.41
CA ARG A 93 0.94 -8.17 5.71
C ARG A 93 0.37 -9.54 6.04
N ASN A 94 -0.34 -10.15 5.08
CA ASN A 94 -1.23 -11.28 5.38
C ASN A 94 -0.83 -12.58 4.70
N TRP A 95 0.17 -12.58 3.81
CA TRP A 95 0.64 -13.76 3.12
C TRP A 95 2.14 -13.69 2.82
N HIS A 96 2.70 -14.76 2.33
CA HIS A 96 4.12 -14.84 2.02
C HIS A 96 4.50 -13.96 0.80
N PRO A 97 5.74 -13.42 0.82
CA PRO A 97 6.66 -13.36 1.94
C PRO A 97 6.13 -12.42 3.03
N LEU A 98 6.14 -12.87 4.28
CA LEU A 98 5.65 -12.05 5.40
C LEU A 98 6.60 -10.89 5.69
N VAL A 99 6.06 -9.73 6.02
CA VAL A 99 6.84 -8.52 6.31
C VAL A 99 7.84 -8.72 7.44
N SER A 100 7.49 -9.48 8.50
CA SER A 100 8.40 -9.77 9.61
C SER A 100 9.64 -10.55 9.13
N ASP A 101 9.44 -11.56 8.30
CA ASP A 101 10.53 -12.37 7.75
C ASP A 101 11.42 -11.53 6.83
N THR A 102 10.81 -10.71 5.97
CA THR A 102 11.53 -9.81 5.08
C THR A 102 12.37 -8.78 5.84
N VAL A 103 11.86 -8.22 6.94
CA VAL A 103 12.61 -7.26 7.76
C VAL A 103 13.82 -7.94 8.44
N VAL A 104 13.68 -9.18 8.89
CA VAL A 104 14.79 -9.98 9.41
C VAL A 104 15.87 -10.23 8.34
N GLU A 105 15.44 -10.62 7.13
CA GLU A 105 16.35 -10.80 5.99
C GLU A 105 17.12 -9.50 5.69
N MET A 106 16.42 -8.37 5.58
CA MET A 106 17.04 -7.06 5.32
C MET A 106 18.06 -6.69 6.40
N TYR A 107 17.72 -6.91 7.67
CA TYR A 107 18.64 -6.63 8.78
C TYR A 107 19.90 -7.50 8.72
N ARG A 108 19.75 -8.81 8.44
CA ARG A 108 20.88 -9.76 8.28
C ARG A 108 21.73 -9.46 7.07
N ALA A 109 21.14 -8.90 6.00
CA ALA A 109 21.86 -8.40 4.83
C ALA A 109 22.64 -7.09 5.10
N GLY A 110 22.54 -6.53 6.31
CA GLY A 110 23.28 -5.32 6.71
C GLY A 110 22.52 -4.02 6.55
N HIS A 111 21.28 -4.06 6.06
CA HIS A 111 20.48 -2.84 5.91
C HIS A 111 20.03 -2.28 7.26
N ARG A 112 20.15 -0.96 7.41
CA ARG A 112 19.84 -0.26 8.66
C ARG A 112 18.90 0.91 8.48
N ARG A 113 18.83 1.49 7.29
CA ARG A 113 17.97 2.65 6.97
C ARG A 113 16.98 2.27 5.88
N ILE A 114 15.89 1.65 6.28
CA ILE A 114 14.90 1.06 5.39
C ILE A 114 13.74 2.02 5.17
N LEU A 115 13.50 2.36 3.90
CA LEU A 115 12.31 3.11 3.49
C LEU A 115 11.17 2.14 3.22
N VAL A 116 10.07 2.25 3.96
CA VAL A 116 8.90 1.40 3.77
C VAL A 116 7.91 2.08 2.82
N PHE A 117 7.69 1.48 1.66
CA PHE A 117 6.70 1.90 0.67
C PHE A 117 5.44 1.04 0.80
N PRO A 118 4.34 1.55 1.38
CA PRO A 118 3.07 0.83 1.40
C PRO A 118 2.37 0.95 0.06
N THR A 119 1.73 -0.13 -0.40
CA THR A 119 0.96 -0.11 -1.65
C THR A 119 -0.38 0.62 -1.55
N SER A 120 -0.75 1.11 -0.37
CA SER A 120 -1.93 1.94 -0.16
C SER A 120 -1.58 3.43 -0.22
N ALA A 121 -2.22 4.15 -1.14
CA ALA A 121 -2.04 5.60 -1.28
C ALA A 121 -2.81 6.42 -0.24
N TRP A 122 -3.75 5.80 0.48
CA TRP A 122 -4.80 6.46 1.27
C TRP A 122 -4.47 6.55 2.74
N GLY A 123 -5.00 7.58 3.40
CA GLY A 123 -5.06 7.70 4.84
C GLY A 123 -6.14 6.80 5.46
N GLY A 124 -6.31 6.93 6.79
CA GLY A 124 -7.26 6.13 7.54
C GLY A 124 -6.65 4.88 8.17
N TYR A 125 -7.51 4.07 8.83
CA TYR A 125 -7.02 2.93 9.59
C TYR A 125 -6.36 1.88 8.69
N SER A 126 -7.10 1.35 7.72
CA SER A 126 -6.62 0.26 6.85
C SER A 126 -5.52 0.68 5.89
N GLY A 127 -5.58 1.92 5.38
CA GLY A 127 -4.64 2.43 4.39
C GLY A 127 -3.34 2.99 4.98
N CYS A 128 -3.34 3.37 6.26
CA CYS A 128 -2.18 4.01 6.87
C CYS A 128 -1.80 3.40 8.22
N ARG A 129 -2.72 3.40 9.20
CA ARG A 129 -2.42 3.01 10.57
C ARG A 129 -2.02 1.54 10.68
N GLN A 130 -2.73 0.64 10.01
CA GLN A 130 -2.37 -0.77 10.01
C GLN A 130 -0.96 -1.03 9.44
N TYR A 131 -0.51 -0.25 8.44
CA TYR A 131 0.87 -0.36 7.95
C TYR A 131 1.91 0.11 8.96
N HIS A 132 1.58 1.04 9.86
CA HIS A 132 2.46 1.36 10.99
C HIS A 132 2.49 0.21 11.99
N GLU A 133 1.33 -0.36 12.32
CA GLU A 133 1.21 -1.51 13.22
C GLU A 133 1.98 -2.74 12.68
N ASP A 134 1.97 -2.96 11.37
CA ASP A 134 2.75 -4.04 10.72
C ASP A 134 4.25 -3.80 10.83
N VAL A 135 4.71 -2.56 10.61
CA VAL A 135 6.12 -2.19 10.77
C VAL A 135 6.56 -2.35 12.23
N ASP A 136 5.72 -1.92 13.18
CA ASP A 136 6.01 -2.06 14.61
C ASP A 136 6.07 -3.53 15.02
N ARG A 137 5.16 -4.37 14.52
CA ARG A 137 5.18 -5.81 14.72
C ARG A 137 6.47 -6.44 14.17
N ALA A 138 6.83 -6.11 12.93
CA ALA A 138 8.05 -6.60 12.30
C ALA A 138 9.31 -6.20 13.10
N ARG A 139 9.33 -4.98 13.70
CA ARG A 139 10.41 -4.56 14.60
C ARG A 139 10.46 -5.40 15.89
N HIS A 140 9.30 -5.69 16.49
CA HIS A 140 9.24 -6.55 17.67
C HIS A 140 9.71 -7.98 17.38
N ASP A 141 9.29 -8.55 16.24
CA ASP A 141 9.70 -9.87 15.81
C ASP A 141 11.22 -9.91 15.54
N LEU A 142 11.75 -8.88 14.86
CA LEU A 142 13.18 -8.73 14.65
C LEU A 142 13.94 -8.64 15.97
N ALA A 143 13.47 -7.84 16.94
CA ALA A 143 14.13 -7.68 18.23
C ALA A 143 14.21 -8.98 19.04
N ARG A 144 13.24 -9.88 18.86
CA ARG A 144 13.24 -11.21 19.48
C ARG A 144 14.27 -12.15 18.84
N LEU A 145 14.47 -12.06 17.54
CA LEU A 145 15.40 -12.90 16.77
C LEU A 145 16.83 -12.33 16.77
N GLU A 146 16.95 -11.02 16.74
CA GLU A 146 18.19 -10.26 16.66
C GLU A 146 18.18 -9.14 17.72
N PRO A 147 18.47 -9.47 19.01
CA PRO A 147 18.37 -8.49 20.11
C PRO A 147 19.22 -7.23 19.90
N ALA A 148 20.33 -7.34 19.19
CA ALA A 148 21.19 -6.19 18.85
C ALA A 148 20.46 -5.13 17.99
N SER A 149 19.37 -5.48 17.30
CA SER A 149 18.58 -4.55 16.50
C SER A 149 17.87 -3.49 17.34
N SER A 150 17.65 -3.76 18.62
CA SER A 150 17.00 -2.86 19.58
C SER A 150 17.99 -1.95 20.32
N ALA A 151 19.30 -2.17 20.15
CA ALA A 151 20.30 -1.33 20.80
C ALA A 151 20.22 0.12 20.29
N PRO A 152 20.43 1.13 21.13
CA PRO A 152 20.40 2.55 20.71
C PRO A 152 21.35 2.89 19.56
N ASP A 153 22.47 2.14 19.46
CA ASP A 153 23.51 2.30 18.44
C ASP A 153 23.30 1.36 17.22
N SER A 154 22.22 0.59 17.19
CA SER A 154 21.91 -0.30 16.06
C SER A 154 21.77 0.43 14.72
N GLY A 155 21.45 1.72 14.76
CA GLY A 155 21.20 2.54 13.58
C GLY A 155 19.95 2.14 12.78
N LEU A 156 19.16 1.17 13.27
CA LEU A 156 17.99 0.67 12.56
C LEU A 156 16.85 1.70 12.51
N VAL A 157 16.54 2.12 11.31
CA VAL A 157 15.43 3.01 10.98
C VAL A 157 14.53 2.35 9.95
N LEU A 158 13.28 2.13 10.31
CA LEU A 158 12.20 1.74 9.40
C LEU A 158 11.27 2.94 9.27
N ARG A 159 11.29 3.63 8.13
CA ARG A 159 10.48 4.84 7.91
C ARG A 159 9.45 4.61 6.82
N LYS A 160 8.18 4.60 7.20
CA LYS A 160 7.08 4.51 6.25
C LYS A 160 6.92 5.83 5.49
N LEU A 161 6.74 5.73 4.17
CA LEU A 161 6.36 6.86 3.33
C LEU A 161 4.98 7.41 3.73
N PRO A 162 4.75 8.73 3.59
CA PRO A 162 3.43 9.32 3.72
C PRO A 162 2.49 8.82 2.62
N GLN A 163 1.20 9.16 2.76
CA GLN A 163 0.20 8.92 1.71
C GLN A 163 0.57 9.70 0.44
N TYR A 164 0.38 9.04 -0.72
CA TYR A 164 0.74 9.61 -2.02
C TYR A 164 -0.45 9.77 -2.98
N TRP A 165 -1.67 9.76 -2.44
CA TRP A 165 -2.92 9.90 -3.20
C TRP A 165 -3.00 11.18 -4.04
N SER A 166 -2.30 12.25 -3.62
CA SER A 166 -2.28 13.56 -4.30
C SER A 166 -1.04 13.79 -5.17
N GLU A 167 -0.12 12.82 -5.23
CA GLU A 167 1.07 12.96 -6.06
C GLU A 167 0.69 13.06 -7.55
N PRO A 168 1.21 14.05 -8.28
CA PRO A 168 0.84 14.26 -9.69
C PRO A 168 1.00 12.99 -10.53
N ALA A 169 2.11 12.28 -10.39
CA ALA A 169 2.37 11.05 -11.15
C ALA A 169 1.36 9.93 -10.85
N PHE A 170 0.86 9.82 -9.61
CA PHE A 170 -0.18 8.87 -9.24
C PHE A 170 -1.52 9.21 -9.91
N LEU A 171 -1.89 10.50 -9.87
CA LEU A 171 -3.13 10.98 -10.49
C LEU A 171 -3.07 10.92 -12.03
N ASP A 172 -1.91 11.21 -12.61
CA ASP A 172 -1.70 11.11 -14.06
C ASP A 172 -1.80 9.66 -14.54
N ALA A 173 -1.23 8.70 -13.78
CA ALA A 173 -1.37 7.27 -14.08
C ALA A 173 -2.85 6.84 -14.04
N GLY A 174 -3.64 7.34 -13.09
CA GLY A 174 -5.09 7.13 -13.03
C GLY A 174 -5.81 7.69 -14.25
N ALA A 175 -5.51 8.92 -14.63
CA ALA A 175 -6.09 9.56 -15.82
C ALA A 175 -5.73 8.81 -17.11
N ASP A 176 -4.48 8.34 -17.24
CA ASP A 176 -4.04 7.56 -18.39
C ASP A 176 -4.75 6.20 -18.49
N ALA A 177 -5.00 5.55 -17.35
CA ALA A 177 -5.78 4.31 -17.32
C ALA A 177 -7.21 4.54 -17.83
N VAL A 178 -7.86 5.62 -17.37
CA VAL A 178 -9.21 5.99 -17.85
C VAL A 178 -9.20 6.34 -19.34
N ARG A 179 -8.22 7.11 -19.84
CA ARG A 179 -8.11 7.42 -21.29
C ARG A 179 -8.01 6.15 -22.12
N ARG A 180 -7.18 5.18 -21.71
CA ARG A 180 -7.08 3.89 -22.41
C ARG A 180 -8.38 3.12 -22.38
N ALA A 181 -9.07 3.10 -21.26
CA ALA A 181 -10.38 2.45 -21.14
C ALA A 181 -11.43 3.10 -22.05
N ILE A 182 -11.51 4.43 -22.07
CA ILE A 182 -12.41 5.16 -22.98
C ILE A 182 -12.09 4.86 -24.44
N ALA A 183 -10.80 4.85 -24.82
CA ALA A 183 -10.37 4.57 -26.18
C ALA A 183 -10.70 3.15 -26.64
N SER A 184 -10.87 2.19 -25.72
CA SER A 184 -11.27 0.81 -26.02
C SER A 184 -12.78 0.62 -26.16
N LEU A 185 -13.59 1.61 -25.78
CA LEU A 185 -15.05 1.53 -25.92
C LEU A 185 -15.50 1.70 -27.37
N PRO A 186 -16.63 1.08 -27.78
CA PRO A 186 -17.26 1.37 -29.03
C PRO A 186 -17.60 2.88 -29.15
N ARG A 187 -17.43 3.44 -30.36
CA ARG A 187 -17.80 4.85 -30.62
C ARG A 187 -19.29 5.07 -30.27
N ARG A 188 -19.55 6.15 -29.54
CA ARG A 188 -20.89 6.60 -29.18
C ARG A 188 -21.00 8.10 -29.37
N ASP A 189 -22.20 8.60 -29.61
CA ASP A 189 -22.48 10.04 -29.77
C ASP A 189 -22.37 10.82 -28.45
N THR A 190 -22.45 10.10 -27.31
CA THR A 190 -22.32 10.69 -25.99
C THR A 190 -21.08 10.15 -25.28
N PRO A 191 -20.34 10.99 -24.53
CA PRO A 191 -19.20 10.53 -23.76
C PRO A 191 -19.66 9.54 -22.68
N PRO A 192 -18.80 8.56 -22.32
CA PRO A 192 -19.11 7.60 -21.26
C PRO A 192 -19.21 8.30 -19.91
N ARG A 193 -20.14 7.84 -19.07
CA ARG A 193 -20.22 8.27 -17.66
C ARG A 193 -19.04 7.72 -16.88
N LEU A 194 -18.37 8.59 -16.11
CA LEU A 194 -17.33 8.15 -15.17
C LEU A 194 -17.95 7.73 -13.85
N VAL A 195 -17.60 6.56 -13.37
CA VAL A 195 -17.94 6.05 -12.04
C VAL A 195 -16.66 5.62 -11.35
N PHE A 196 -16.25 6.32 -10.30
CA PHE A 196 -15.13 5.92 -9.46
C PHE A 196 -15.64 5.02 -8.34
N THR A 197 -14.93 3.91 -8.10
CA THR A 197 -15.25 2.98 -7.03
C THR A 197 -14.13 2.96 -5.99
N ALA A 198 -14.49 2.79 -4.74
CA ALA A 198 -13.54 2.58 -3.66
C ALA A 198 -14.09 1.57 -2.66
N HIS A 199 -13.18 0.86 -1.99
CA HIS A 199 -13.57 -0.11 -0.97
C HIS A 199 -14.22 0.60 0.23
N SER A 200 -15.37 0.11 0.68
CA SER A 200 -16.06 0.66 1.84
C SER A 200 -15.29 0.35 3.13
N VAL A 201 -15.32 1.28 4.06
CA VAL A 201 -14.82 1.12 5.42
C VAL A 201 -15.95 1.44 6.41
N PRO A 202 -15.92 0.88 7.63
CA PRO A 202 -16.92 1.27 8.63
C PRO A 202 -16.96 2.79 8.83
N THR A 203 -18.16 3.38 8.80
CA THR A 203 -18.35 4.84 8.90
C THR A 203 -17.76 5.41 10.19
N SER A 204 -17.79 4.65 11.30
CA SER A 204 -17.14 5.02 12.54
C SER A 204 -15.61 5.11 12.41
N ALA A 205 -15.00 4.18 11.68
CA ALA A 205 -13.56 4.19 11.41
C ALA A 205 -13.14 5.34 10.51
N ASP A 206 -13.94 5.66 9.48
CA ASP A 206 -13.67 6.82 8.63
C ASP A 206 -13.84 8.13 9.40
N ARG A 207 -14.91 8.31 10.16
CA ARG A 207 -15.14 9.49 11.01
C ARG A 207 -14.04 9.71 12.05
N ALA A 208 -13.43 8.64 12.55
CA ALA A 208 -12.31 8.70 13.51
C ALA A 208 -10.95 8.87 12.81
N SER A 209 -10.89 8.94 11.48
CA SER A 209 -9.64 8.98 10.72
C SER A 209 -9.12 10.41 10.52
N GLY A 210 -7.80 10.55 10.55
CA GLY A 210 -7.11 11.83 10.35
C GLY A 210 -6.75 12.55 11.65
N PRO A 211 -6.17 13.75 11.53
CA PRO A 211 -5.87 14.60 12.68
C PRO A 211 -7.17 14.97 13.43
N ALA A 212 -7.09 15.07 14.76
CA ALA A 212 -8.26 15.34 15.62
C ALA A 212 -8.97 16.66 15.28
N ASP A 213 -8.22 17.65 14.84
CA ASP A 213 -8.69 18.98 14.44
C ASP A 213 -9.25 19.05 13.01
N ALA A 214 -9.10 17.99 12.21
CA ALA A 214 -9.52 17.96 10.81
C ALA A 214 -10.95 17.41 10.59
N GLY A 215 -11.71 17.13 11.65
CA GLY A 215 -13.12 16.71 11.57
C GLY A 215 -13.37 15.30 11.03
N GLY A 216 -12.36 14.41 11.01
CA GLY A 216 -12.50 13.02 10.55
C GLY A 216 -12.65 12.86 9.05
N GLY A 217 -13.03 11.66 8.60
CA GLY A 217 -13.33 11.36 7.19
C GLY A 217 -12.11 11.44 6.25
N LEU A 218 -10.90 11.16 6.77
CA LEU A 218 -9.67 11.32 5.98
C LEU A 218 -9.68 10.47 4.72
N TYR A 219 -10.11 9.19 4.85
CA TYR A 219 -10.14 8.27 3.72
C TYR A 219 -11.11 8.72 2.64
N SER A 220 -12.36 8.96 3.02
CA SER A 220 -13.41 9.36 2.07
C SER A 220 -13.09 10.68 1.37
N ARG A 221 -12.54 11.66 2.11
CA ARG A 221 -12.12 12.94 1.52
C ARG A 221 -10.97 12.79 0.53
N GLN A 222 -9.97 11.97 0.84
CA GLN A 222 -8.84 11.74 -0.07
C GLN A 222 -9.26 11.01 -1.34
N VAL A 223 -10.15 9.99 -1.22
CA VAL A 223 -10.69 9.27 -2.37
C VAL A 223 -11.47 10.22 -3.28
N LEU A 224 -12.36 11.04 -2.71
CA LEU A 224 -13.13 12.04 -3.47
C LEU A 224 -12.21 13.07 -4.15
N ALA A 225 -11.22 13.58 -3.43
CA ALA A 225 -10.29 14.56 -3.98
C ALA A 225 -9.45 13.99 -5.13
N ALA A 226 -9.00 12.73 -5.02
CA ALA A 226 -8.28 12.06 -6.10
C ALA A 226 -9.19 11.79 -7.31
N ALA A 227 -10.42 11.30 -7.09
CA ALA A 227 -11.41 11.11 -8.17
C ALA A 227 -11.67 12.42 -8.90
N THR A 228 -11.91 13.51 -8.17
CA THR A 228 -12.08 14.85 -8.73
C THR A 228 -10.86 15.28 -9.55
N ALA A 229 -9.67 15.11 -9.01
CA ALA A 229 -8.44 15.49 -9.70
C ALA A 229 -8.18 14.67 -10.99
N VAL A 230 -8.55 13.40 -10.99
CA VAL A 230 -8.46 12.54 -12.20
C VAL A 230 -9.53 12.96 -13.21
N ALA A 231 -10.78 13.16 -12.79
CA ALA A 231 -11.87 13.62 -13.66
C ALA A 231 -11.52 14.95 -14.36
N GLN A 232 -10.99 15.92 -13.62
CA GLN A 232 -10.52 17.20 -14.16
C GLN A 232 -9.44 17.07 -15.23
N ARG A 233 -8.47 16.13 -15.04
CA ARG A 233 -7.41 15.83 -16.05
C ARG A 233 -7.97 15.26 -17.36
N LEU A 234 -9.19 14.76 -17.32
CA LEU A 234 -9.91 14.18 -18.46
C LEU A 234 -10.93 15.14 -19.06
N GLY A 235 -11.13 16.32 -18.47
CA GLY A 235 -12.16 17.29 -18.88
C GLY A 235 -13.57 16.92 -18.44
N TYR A 236 -13.72 16.00 -17.48
CA TYR A 236 -15.01 15.66 -16.89
C TYR A 236 -15.30 16.55 -15.68
N HIS A 237 -16.49 17.15 -15.67
CA HIS A 237 -16.98 17.99 -14.56
C HIS A 237 -18.04 17.28 -13.70
N ASP A 238 -18.57 16.15 -14.20
CA ASP A 238 -19.58 15.34 -13.53
C ASP A 238 -19.18 13.86 -13.56
N PHE A 239 -19.24 13.23 -12.39
CA PHE A 239 -18.90 11.82 -12.21
C PHE A 239 -19.63 11.28 -10.96
N ASP A 240 -19.72 9.97 -10.85
CA ASP A 240 -20.21 9.30 -9.66
C ASP A 240 -19.05 8.73 -8.84
N GLN A 241 -19.20 8.74 -7.53
CA GLN A 241 -18.36 7.98 -6.63
C GLN A 241 -19.21 7.02 -5.81
N VAL A 242 -18.85 5.73 -5.86
CA VAL A 242 -19.57 4.66 -5.16
C VAL A 242 -18.63 3.82 -4.31
N TRP A 243 -19.21 3.16 -3.33
CA TRP A 243 -18.50 2.30 -2.38
C TRP A 243 -18.88 0.83 -2.61
N GLN A 244 -17.91 -0.05 -2.62
CA GLN A 244 -18.10 -1.49 -2.75
C GLN A 244 -17.68 -2.22 -1.48
#